data_287d130cb54f5670f7baf87a59ef94f1
#
_entry.id   287d130cb54f5670f7baf87a59ef94f1
#
_cell.length_a   1.000
_cell.length_b   1.000
_cell.length_c   1.000
_cell.angle_alpha   90.00
_cell.angle_beta   90.00
_cell.angle_gamma   90.00
#
_symmetry.space_group_name_H-M   'P 1'
#
loop_
_entity.id
_entity.type
_entity.pdbx_description
1 polymer ?
#
loop_
_entity_poly.entity_id
_entity_poly.type
_entity_poly.pdbx_seq_one_letter_code
_entity_poly.pdbx_strand_id
1 'polypeptide(L)'
;MPRLSQLATFLGILTLVLGSAHYYVYSRLVQHLGLVDGGRIMVAVVLAGLLLLSVAMMPLNRTLPREFASPLAWVVYTWMGSLLILVLVFAASDVLHLAINPLLHPDPQRRELLARWLGLGTLGVAGGLVGLSLWEGLRKVGVRPQAVTLKTLPSALSGLRIVQLTDLHIGSTIDGDWLRGVVAQTNALNPDIIAITGDLVDGSVDELHMHVAPLRDLRARHGVFFVTGNHEYFSGAPAWISYLGTLGVRVLRNERVTIYPGDSGHGIDIAGVDDFAGRRLPGHGPDFAKALGQRDSDRPLILLAHQPLAITEAAAHGVDLQLSGHTHGGQMWPWRYLVLLQQPYVAGLYQHPGSNTQIYVSTGTGYWGPPMRLGTTAEITDITLHAV
;
A
#
# COMPACT_ATOMS: atom_id res chain seq x y z
N MET A 1 20.74 -13.82 3.34
CA MET A 1 20.20 -13.59 4.70
C MET A 1 20.90 -12.37 5.29
N PRO A 2 20.21 -11.44 5.96
CA PRO A 2 20.87 -10.36 6.66
C PRO A 2 21.81 -10.96 7.73
N ARG A 3 22.98 -10.30 7.95
CA ARG A 3 23.90 -10.73 9.00
C ARG A 3 23.17 -10.63 10.35
N LEU A 4 23.43 -11.54 11.28
CA LEU A 4 22.82 -11.55 12.63
C LEU A 4 22.89 -10.17 13.32
N SER A 5 23.99 -9.43 13.11
CA SER A 5 24.17 -8.06 13.61
C SER A 5 23.15 -7.07 13.02
N GLN A 6 22.84 -7.17 11.72
CA GLN A 6 21.86 -6.31 11.07
C GLN A 6 20.44 -6.57 11.56
N LEU A 7 20.09 -7.85 11.77
CA LEU A 7 18.81 -8.23 12.35
C LEU A 7 18.67 -7.74 13.78
N ALA A 8 19.72 -7.92 14.61
CA ALA A 8 19.72 -7.44 15.99
C ALA A 8 19.60 -5.91 16.08
N THR A 9 20.33 -5.17 15.23
CA THR A 9 20.21 -3.71 15.14
C THR A 9 18.80 -3.28 14.73
N PHE A 10 18.22 -3.91 13.71
CA PHE A 10 16.86 -3.61 13.27
C PHE A 10 15.83 -3.86 14.38
N LEU A 11 15.88 -5.03 15.05
CA LEU A 11 14.97 -5.35 16.16
C LEU A 11 15.17 -4.41 17.34
N GLY A 12 16.42 -4.01 17.63
CA GLY A 12 16.72 -3.03 18.69
C GLY A 12 16.10 -1.67 18.42
N ILE A 13 16.25 -1.15 17.20
CA ILE A 13 15.63 0.14 16.78
C ILE A 13 14.10 0.03 16.81
N LEU A 14 13.55 -1.05 16.27
CA LEU A 14 12.10 -1.29 16.26
C LEU A 14 11.54 -1.32 17.68
N THR A 15 12.20 -2.06 18.59
CA THR A 15 11.80 -2.16 20.01
C THR A 15 11.89 -0.80 20.70
N LEU A 16 12.93 -0.01 20.42
CA LEU A 16 13.09 1.33 20.99
C LEU A 16 11.96 2.27 20.53
N VAL A 17 11.67 2.30 19.23
CA VAL A 17 10.63 3.17 18.65
C VAL A 17 9.25 2.76 19.16
N LEU A 18 8.90 1.48 19.04
CA LEU A 18 7.60 0.99 19.53
C LEU A 18 7.49 1.12 21.06
N GLY A 19 8.54 0.79 21.80
CA GLY A 19 8.57 0.92 23.25
C GLY A 19 8.36 2.37 23.72
N SER A 20 9.00 3.33 23.06
CA SER A 20 8.80 4.76 23.34
C SER A 20 7.35 5.21 23.07
N ALA A 21 6.76 4.74 21.96
CA ALA A 21 5.36 5.02 21.63
C ALA A 21 4.40 4.41 22.66
N HIS A 22 4.61 3.15 23.05
CA HIS A 22 3.81 2.49 24.09
C HIS A 22 3.93 3.18 25.46
N TYR A 23 5.16 3.56 25.86
CA TYR A 23 5.36 4.30 27.10
C TYR A 23 4.67 5.67 27.09
N TYR A 24 4.76 6.38 25.96
CA TYR A 24 4.07 7.65 25.79
C TYR A 24 2.56 7.49 25.94
N VAL A 25 1.95 6.52 25.21
CA VAL A 25 0.52 6.23 25.32
C VAL A 25 0.15 5.80 26.73
N TYR A 26 0.95 4.94 27.39
CA TYR A 26 0.73 4.58 28.79
C TYR A 26 0.67 5.80 29.70
N SER A 27 1.65 6.70 29.59
CA SER A 27 1.74 7.89 30.45
C SER A 27 0.51 8.79 30.28
N ARG A 28 0.01 8.96 29.04
CA ARG A 28 -1.17 9.77 28.74
C ARG A 28 -2.47 9.10 29.18
N LEU A 29 -2.61 7.77 28.99
CA LEU A 29 -3.78 7.04 29.49
C LEU A 29 -3.89 7.13 31.01
N VAL A 30 -2.77 6.91 31.72
CA VAL A 30 -2.74 7.03 33.18
C VAL A 30 -3.16 8.42 33.64
N GLN A 31 -2.65 9.47 32.99
CA GLN A 31 -2.95 10.86 33.30
C GLN A 31 -4.39 11.22 33.00
N HIS A 32 -4.89 10.93 31.79
CA HIS A 32 -6.22 11.33 31.34
C HIS A 32 -7.36 10.58 32.06
N LEU A 33 -7.13 9.30 32.39
CA LEU A 33 -8.12 8.48 33.10
C LEU A 33 -7.99 8.60 34.63
N GLY A 34 -6.95 9.26 35.14
CA GLY A 34 -6.73 9.38 36.59
C GLY A 34 -6.56 8.00 37.26
N LEU A 35 -5.87 7.05 36.59
CA LEU A 35 -5.78 5.67 37.06
C LEU A 35 -5.02 5.57 38.38
N VAL A 36 -5.53 4.77 39.31
CA VAL A 36 -4.88 4.34 40.54
C VAL A 36 -4.09 3.02 40.32
N ASP A 37 -3.33 2.59 41.30
CA ASP A 37 -2.31 1.52 41.18
C ASP A 37 -2.77 0.27 40.43
N GLY A 38 -3.91 -0.30 40.76
CA GLY A 38 -4.44 -1.49 40.05
C GLY A 38 -4.71 -1.22 38.56
N GLY A 39 -5.29 -0.06 38.25
CA GLY A 39 -5.53 0.37 36.86
C GLY A 39 -4.23 0.63 36.07
N ARG A 40 -3.23 1.24 36.72
CA ARG A 40 -1.91 1.49 36.13
C ARG A 40 -1.22 0.18 35.76
N ILE A 41 -1.21 -0.79 36.69
CA ILE A 41 -0.62 -2.10 36.46
C ILE A 41 -1.33 -2.82 35.31
N MET A 42 -2.65 -2.82 35.29
CA MET A 42 -3.43 -3.45 34.21
C MET A 42 -3.07 -2.87 32.84
N VAL A 43 -3.09 -1.53 32.69
CA VAL A 43 -2.72 -0.87 31.42
C VAL A 43 -1.27 -1.16 31.04
N ALA A 44 -0.34 -1.14 32.00
CA ALA A 44 1.07 -1.47 31.76
C ALA A 44 1.23 -2.90 31.22
N VAL A 45 0.59 -3.89 31.84
CA VAL A 45 0.64 -5.30 31.42
C VAL A 45 0.05 -5.49 30.01
N VAL A 46 -1.11 -4.90 29.74
CA VAL A 46 -1.73 -4.97 28.39
C VAL A 46 -0.82 -4.36 27.33
N LEU A 47 -0.31 -3.14 27.56
CA LEU A 47 0.57 -2.48 26.59
C LEU A 47 1.91 -3.20 26.42
N ALA A 48 2.48 -3.76 27.48
CA ALA A 48 3.70 -4.58 27.39
C ALA A 48 3.45 -5.86 26.57
N GLY A 49 2.32 -6.52 26.77
CA GLY A 49 1.91 -7.69 25.98
C GLY A 49 1.75 -7.34 24.48
N LEU A 50 1.08 -6.21 24.16
CA LEU A 50 0.92 -5.73 22.80
C LEU A 50 2.24 -5.32 22.15
N LEU A 51 3.17 -4.72 22.92
CA LEU A 51 4.52 -4.41 22.44
C LEU A 51 5.28 -5.69 22.08
N LEU A 52 5.30 -6.67 22.98
CA LEU A 52 5.96 -7.96 22.76
C LEU A 52 5.39 -8.67 21.53
N LEU A 53 4.06 -8.72 21.40
CA LEU A 53 3.42 -9.32 20.23
C LEU A 53 3.75 -8.54 18.95
N SER A 54 3.81 -7.20 18.99
CA SER A 54 4.15 -6.38 17.82
C SER A 54 5.57 -6.64 17.32
N VAL A 55 6.53 -6.80 18.23
CA VAL A 55 7.93 -7.15 17.88
C VAL A 55 8.02 -8.61 17.40
N ALA A 56 7.29 -9.52 18.03
CA ALA A 56 7.30 -10.94 17.69
C ALA A 56 6.52 -11.28 16.42
N MET A 57 5.63 -10.41 15.93
CA MET A 57 4.75 -10.72 14.80
C MET A 57 5.51 -11.06 13.52
N MET A 58 6.64 -10.39 13.27
CA MET A 58 7.45 -10.63 12.07
C MET A 58 8.00 -12.08 11.98
N PRO A 59 8.63 -12.65 13.02
CA PRO A 59 8.99 -14.07 13.02
C PRO A 59 7.79 -14.99 13.13
N LEU A 60 6.74 -14.64 13.89
CA LEU A 60 5.56 -15.47 14.04
C LEU A 60 4.80 -15.69 12.72
N ASN A 61 4.67 -14.66 11.89
CA ASN A 61 4.07 -14.78 10.55
C ASN A 61 4.81 -15.77 9.63
N ARG A 62 6.09 -16.05 9.89
CA ARG A 62 6.91 -16.96 9.07
C ARG A 62 6.97 -18.38 9.63
N THR A 63 6.61 -18.58 10.89
CA THR A 63 6.81 -19.86 11.60
C THR A 63 5.50 -20.51 12.02
N LEU A 64 4.45 -19.73 12.24
CA LEU A 64 3.15 -20.25 12.64
C LEU A 64 2.29 -20.60 11.43
N PRO A 65 1.53 -21.70 11.48
CA PRO A 65 0.45 -21.95 10.51
C PRO A 65 -0.50 -20.76 10.47
N ARG A 66 -1.03 -20.46 9.27
CA ARG A 66 -1.87 -19.29 9.01
C ARG A 66 -3.09 -19.21 9.95
N GLU A 67 -3.67 -20.35 10.31
CA GLU A 67 -4.81 -20.43 11.24
C GLU A 67 -4.56 -19.79 12.61
N PHE A 68 -3.29 -19.82 13.08
CA PHE A 68 -2.86 -19.16 14.32
C PHE A 68 -2.26 -17.77 14.06
N ALA A 69 -1.53 -17.61 12.95
CA ALA A 69 -0.90 -16.33 12.60
C ALA A 69 -1.94 -15.25 12.26
N SER A 70 -3.02 -15.61 11.55
CA SER A 70 -4.02 -14.64 11.07
C SER A 70 -4.75 -13.92 12.22
N PRO A 71 -5.33 -14.60 13.23
CA PRO A 71 -5.96 -13.90 14.36
C PRO A 71 -4.99 -13.00 15.12
N LEU A 72 -3.74 -13.43 15.31
CA LEU A 72 -2.71 -12.62 15.95
C LEU A 72 -2.36 -11.40 15.11
N ALA A 73 -2.22 -11.56 13.79
CA ALA A 73 -1.97 -10.46 12.87
C ALA A 73 -3.08 -9.40 12.90
N TRP A 74 -4.34 -9.83 12.94
CA TRP A 74 -5.48 -8.92 13.09
C TRP A 74 -5.38 -8.07 14.37
N VAL A 75 -5.07 -8.68 15.51
CA VAL A 75 -4.90 -7.96 16.78
C VAL A 75 -3.71 -7.00 16.70
N VAL A 76 -2.55 -7.51 16.27
CA VAL A 76 -1.30 -6.74 16.26
C VAL A 76 -1.35 -5.58 15.28
N TYR A 77 -1.79 -5.82 14.04
CA TYR A 77 -1.80 -4.77 13.03
C TYR A 77 -2.87 -3.71 13.32
N THR A 78 -4.05 -4.12 13.82
CA THR A 78 -5.05 -3.17 14.30
C THR A 78 -4.50 -2.32 15.44
N TRP A 79 -3.78 -2.95 16.38
CA TRP A 79 -3.14 -2.22 17.47
C TRP A 79 -2.07 -1.25 16.97
N MET A 80 -1.20 -1.67 16.04
CA MET A 80 -0.14 -0.80 15.50
C MET A 80 -0.72 0.45 14.85
N GLY A 81 -1.79 0.32 14.05
CA GLY A 81 -2.48 1.46 13.47
C GLY A 81 -3.15 2.35 14.53
N SER A 82 -3.76 1.74 15.55
CA SER A 82 -4.36 2.46 16.68
C SER A 82 -3.29 3.20 17.51
N LEU A 83 -2.14 2.56 17.74
CA LEU A 83 -1.01 3.16 18.45
C LEU A 83 -0.52 4.44 17.75
N LEU A 84 -0.39 4.41 16.41
CA LEU A 84 -0.04 5.59 15.63
C LEU A 84 -1.04 6.73 15.83
N ILE A 85 -2.35 6.43 15.73
CA ILE A 85 -3.41 7.43 15.93
C ILE A 85 -3.36 7.98 17.35
N LEU A 86 -3.22 7.12 18.37
CA LEU A 86 -3.13 7.53 19.78
C LEU A 86 -1.92 8.46 20.00
N VAL A 87 -0.76 8.12 19.49
CA VAL A 87 0.46 8.97 19.60
C VAL A 87 0.21 10.34 18.97
N LEU A 88 -0.35 10.39 17.77
CA LEU A 88 -0.61 11.65 17.06
C LEU A 88 -1.65 12.52 17.78
N VAL A 89 -2.75 11.93 18.23
CA VAL A 89 -3.83 12.66 18.91
C VAL A 89 -3.36 13.17 20.27
N PHE A 90 -2.64 12.35 21.04
CA PHE A 90 -2.07 12.78 22.31
C PHE A 90 -1.01 13.87 22.13
N ALA A 91 -0.13 13.74 21.14
CA ALA A 91 0.86 14.78 20.84
C ALA A 91 0.20 16.10 20.43
N ALA A 92 -0.84 16.05 19.60
CA ALA A 92 -1.63 17.24 19.24
C ALA A 92 -2.31 17.86 20.48
N SER A 93 -2.86 17.02 21.37
CA SER A 93 -3.43 17.47 22.64
C SER A 93 -2.39 18.14 23.55
N ASP A 94 -1.17 17.58 23.64
CA ASP A 94 -0.08 18.16 24.43
C ASP A 94 0.34 19.54 23.91
N VAL A 95 0.48 19.67 22.58
CA VAL A 95 0.78 20.96 21.94
C VAL A 95 -0.33 21.99 22.21
N LEU A 96 -1.60 21.58 22.12
CA LEU A 96 -2.73 22.43 22.43
C LEU A 96 -2.72 22.88 23.89
N HIS A 97 -2.45 21.97 24.82
CA HIS A 97 -2.30 22.28 26.24
C HIS A 97 -1.20 23.31 26.50
N LEU A 98 -0.03 23.15 25.88
CA LEU A 98 1.08 24.11 26.02
C LEU A 98 0.71 25.49 25.48
N ALA A 99 -0.06 25.57 24.41
CA ALA A 99 -0.49 26.82 23.79
C ALA A 99 -1.56 27.56 24.62
N ILE A 100 -2.49 26.82 25.25
CA ILE A 100 -3.63 27.40 25.97
C ILE A 100 -3.30 27.66 27.43
N ASN A 101 -2.44 26.89 28.08
CA ASN A 101 -2.14 26.97 29.52
C ASN A 101 -1.69 28.36 29.98
N PRO A 102 -0.87 29.13 29.22
CA PRO A 102 -0.49 30.51 29.61
C PRO A 102 -1.65 31.50 29.56
N LEU A 103 -2.71 31.20 28.80
CA LEU A 103 -3.86 32.10 28.62
C LEU A 103 -4.95 31.85 29.66
N LEU A 104 -4.88 30.74 30.38
CA LEU A 104 -5.83 30.37 31.41
C LEU A 104 -5.20 30.64 32.78
N HIS A 105 -5.76 31.55 33.56
CA HIS A 105 -5.49 31.72 34.99
C HIS A 105 -6.63 31.09 35.82
N PRO A 106 -6.90 29.79 35.70
CA PRO A 106 -8.04 29.22 36.38
C PRO A 106 -7.70 28.82 37.82
N ASP A 107 -8.70 28.88 38.66
CA ASP A 107 -8.78 28.20 39.93
C ASP A 107 -8.29 26.72 39.77
N PRO A 108 -7.47 26.20 40.71
CA PRO A 108 -6.96 24.82 40.65
C PRO A 108 -8.01 23.75 40.41
N GLN A 109 -9.21 23.89 41.00
CA GLN A 109 -10.32 22.94 40.79
C GLN A 109 -10.87 22.95 39.35
N ARG A 110 -11.01 24.16 38.79
CA ARG A 110 -11.44 24.29 37.37
C ARG A 110 -10.39 23.73 36.40
N ARG A 111 -9.11 23.93 36.73
CA ARG A 111 -8.00 23.40 35.93
C ARG A 111 -8.00 21.87 35.89
N GLU A 112 -8.23 21.22 37.03
CA GLU A 112 -8.33 19.74 37.09
C GLU A 112 -9.54 19.23 36.31
N LEU A 113 -10.70 19.87 36.45
CA LEU A 113 -11.90 19.53 35.71
C LEU A 113 -11.72 19.65 34.18
N LEU A 114 -11.13 20.79 33.74
CA LEU A 114 -10.82 21.02 32.33
C LEU A 114 -9.84 19.96 31.79
N ALA A 115 -8.78 19.61 32.53
CA ALA A 115 -7.83 18.61 32.14
C ALA A 115 -8.47 17.23 31.95
N ARG A 116 -9.41 16.84 32.84
CA ARG A 116 -10.17 15.60 32.71
C ARG A 116 -11.08 15.60 31.47
N TRP A 117 -11.86 16.67 31.26
CA TRP A 117 -12.71 16.77 30.07
C TRP A 117 -11.93 16.77 28.77
N LEU A 118 -10.80 17.49 28.72
CA LEU A 118 -9.90 17.47 27.57
C LEU A 118 -9.32 16.08 27.35
N GLY A 119 -8.91 15.38 28.42
CA GLY A 119 -8.42 14.01 28.34
C GLY A 119 -9.46 13.02 27.79
N LEU A 120 -10.69 13.08 28.29
CA LEU A 120 -11.79 12.24 27.78
C LEU A 120 -12.15 12.59 26.33
N GLY A 121 -12.17 13.89 26.00
CA GLY A 121 -12.37 14.35 24.63
C GLY A 121 -11.30 13.85 23.66
N THR A 122 -10.03 13.89 24.09
CA THR A 122 -8.88 13.37 23.32
C THR A 122 -9.02 11.86 23.05
N LEU A 123 -9.44 11.09 24.08
CA LEU A 123 -9.70 9.65 23.93
C LEU A 123 -10.89 9.39 22.99
N GLY A 124 -11.94 10.20 23.09
CA GLY A 124 -13.11 10.11 22.20
C GLY A 124 -12.71 10.37 20.73
N VAL A 125 -11.89 11.39 20.48
CA VAL A 125 -11.36 11.70 19.14
C VAL A 125 -10.49 10.55 18.63
N ALA A 126 -9.58 10.04 19.46
CA ALA A 126 -8.72 8.93 19.07
C ALA A 126 -9.53 7.67 18.73
N GLY A 127 -10.51 7.31 19.57
CA GLY A 127 -11.40 6.17 19.32
C GLY A 127 -12.24 6.34 18.05
N GLY A 128 -12.77 7.55 17.82
CA GLY A 128 -13.49 7.89 16.57
C GLY A 128 -12.62 7.76 15.32
N LEU A 129 -11.37 8.25 15.36
CA LEU A 129 -10.42 8.12 14.25
C LEU A 129 -10.01 6.67 14.02
N VAL A 130 -9.81 5.87 15.07
CA VAL A 130 -9.54 4.42 14.95
C VAL A 130 -10.73 3.72 14.28
N GLY A 131 -11.96 3.98 14.75
CA GLY A 131 -13.17 3.41 14.14
C GLY A 131 -13.35 3.79 12.68
N LEU A 132 -13.16 5.08 12.34
CA LEU A 132 -13.23 5.59 10.98
C LEU A 132 -12.15 4.93 10.09
N SER A 133 -10.92 4.84 10.60
CA SER A 133 -9.80 4.26 9.85
C SER A 133 -10.00 2.77 9.56
N LEU A 134 -10.54 2.01 10.51
CA LEU A 134 -10.93 0.62 10.32
C LEU A 134 -12.06 0.49 9.28
N TRP A 135 -13.10 1.31 9.40
CA TRP A 135 -14.21 1.31 8.45
C TRP A 135 -13.72 1.59 7.02
N GLU A 136 -12.84 2.62 6.82
CA GLU A 136 -12.27 2.93 5.52
C GLU A 136 -11.35 1.81 4.98
N GLY A 137 -10.57 1.18 5.86
CA GLY A 137 -9.68 0.08 5.48
C GLY A 137 -10.39 -1.22 5.11
N LEU A 138 -11.55 -1.48 5.73
CA LEU A 138 -12.28 -2.75 5.61
C LEU A 138 -13.52 -2.69 4.71
N ARG A 139 -13.95 -1.49 4.32
CA ARG A 139 -15.10 -1.37 3.42
C ARG A 139 -14.75 -1.94 2.04
N LYS A 140 -15.81 -2.23 1.26
CA LYS A 140 -15.68 -2.70 -0.12
C LYS A 140 -14.80 -1.74 -0.93
N VAL A 141 -13.85 -2.29 -1.68
CA VAL A 141 -12.96 -1.51 -2.55
C VAL A 141 -13.77 -0.72 -3.56
N GLY A 142 -13.48 0.57 -3.67
CA GLY A 142 -14.16 1.45 -4.62
C GLY A 142 -13.57 1.33 -6.04
N VAL A 143 -14.40 1.53 -7.06
CA VAL A 143 -13.92 1.72 -8.42
C VAL A 143 -13.66 3.21 -8.63
N ARG A 144 -12.46 3.56 -9.09
CA ARG A 144 -12.06 4.94 -9.39
C ARG A 144 -11.88 5.12 -10.89
N PRO A 145 -12.79 5.79 -11.59
CA PRO A 145 -12.62 6.11 -12.99
C PRO A 145 -11.54 7.18 -13.16
N GLN A 146 -10.67 7.00 -14.17
CA GLN A 146 -9.60 7.92 -14.52
C GLN A 146 -9.49 8.06 -16.04
N ALA A 147 -9.77 9.23 -16.56
CA ALA A 147 -9.49 9.56 -17.95
C ALA A 147 -8.02 9.98 -18.10
N VAL A 148 -7.35 9.47 -19.13
CA VAL A 148 -5.96 9.82 -19.48
C VAL A 148 -5.90 10.12 -20.97
N THR A 149 -5.48 11.34 -21.32
CA THR A 149 -5.30 11.73 -22.71
C THR A 149 -3.84 11.59 -23.11
N LEU A 150 -3.56 10.80 -24.16
CA LEU A 150 -2.22 10.57 -24.68
C LEU A 150 -2.09 11.19 -26.08
N LYS A 151 -1.02 11.96 -26.30
CA LYS A 151 -0.76 12.64 -27.58
C LYS A 151 -0.44 11.67 -28.72
N THR A 152 0.14 10.52 -28.36
CA THR A 152 0.57 9.48 -29.31
C THR A 152 -0.55 8.46 -29.60
N LEU A 153 -1.67 8.50 -28.86
CA LEU A 153 -2.74 7.53 -29.04
C LEU A 153 -3.50 7.77 -30.34
N PRO A 154 -3.51 6.79 -31.27
CA PRO A 154 -4.39 6.88 -32.45
C PRO A 154 -5.86 7.00 -32.05
N SER A 155 -6.63 7.77 -32.78
CA SER A 155 -8.09 7.96 -32.51
C SER A 155 -8.85 6.63 -32.52
N ALA A 156 -8.41 5.66 -33.32
CA ALA A 156 -8.98 4.31 -33.36
C ALA A 156 -8.83 3.53 -32.05
N LEU A 157 -7.89 3.89 -31.18
CA LEU A 157 -7.68 3.29 -29.86
C LEU A 157 -8.28 4.15 -28.72
N SER A 158 -8.93 5.28 -29.05
CA SER A 158 -9.62 6.09 -28.04
C SER A 158 -10.78 5.30 -27.43
N GLY A 159 -10.87 5.31 -26.10
CA GLY A 159 -11.81 4.49 -25.35
C GLY A 159 -11.24 3.18 -24.84
N LEU A 160 -9.98 2.83 -25.16
CA LEU A 160 -9.32 1.63 -24.61
C LEU A 160 -9.29 1.69 -23.08
N ARG A 161 -9.73 0.59 -22.46
CA ARG A 161 -9.95 0.51 -21.03
C ARG A 161 -8.93 -0.38 -20.34
N ILE A 162 -8.17 0.20 -19.41
CA ILE A 162 -7.18 -0.52 -18.61
C ILE A 162 -7.64 -0.49 -17.15
N VAL A 163 -7.84 -1.66 -16.55
CA VAL A 163 -8.09 -1.74 -15.11
C VAL A 163 -6.80 -2.06 -14.40
N GLN A 164 -6.38 -1.15 -13.51
CA GLN A 164 -5.22 -1.34 -12.65
C GLN A 164 -5.63 -1.89 -11.29
N LEU A 165 -4.97 -2.99 -10.89
CA LEU A 165 -4.92 -3.52 -9.54
C LEU A 165 -3.49 -3.36 -9.03
N THR A 166 -3.29 -3.08 -7.76
CA THR A 166 -1.95 -2.97 -7.16
C THR A 166 -2.02 -3.09 -5.66
N ASP A 167 -0.91 -3.49 -5.03
CA ASP A 167 -0.80 -3.50 -3.57
C ASP A 167 -1.96 -4.28 -2.92
N LEU A 168 -2.17 -5.51 -3.39
CA LEU A 168 -3.24 -6.36 -2.88
C LEU A 168 -2.88 -6.96 -1.51
N HIS A 169 -1.59 -7.23 -1.28
CA HIS A 169 -1.06 -7.74 -0.02
C HIS A 169 -1.82 -8.95 0.53
N ILE A 170 -2.10 -9.94 -0.33
CA ILE A 170 -2.65 -11.23 0.09
C ILE A 170 -1.70 -11.83 1.11
N GLY A 171 -2.20 -12.05 2.34
CA GLY A 171 -1.35 -12.44 3.46
C GLY A 171 -2.17 -12.87 4.67
N SER A 172 -1.71 -12.54 5.86
CA SER A 172 -2.36 -12.97 7.11
C SER A 172 -3.74 -12.36 7.35
N THR A 173 -4.01 -11.14 6.82
CA THR A 173 -5.27 -10.40 7.05
C THR A 173 -6.12 -10.22 5.80
N ILE A 174 -5.56 -10.42 4.62
CA ILE A 174 -6.28 -10.40 3.35
C ILE A 174 -6.22 -11.80 2.73
N ASP A 175 -7.36 -12.34 2.33
CA ASP A 175 -7.50 -13.72 1.89
C ASP A 175 -8.12 -13.86 0.49
N GLY A 176 -8.33 -15.13 0.06
CA GLY A 176 -8.89 -15.45 -1.24
C GLY A 176 -10.37 -15.08 -1.38
N ASP A 177 -11.14 -15.00 -0.28
CA ASP A 177 -12.55 -14.58 -0.32
C ASP A 177 -12.65 -13.10 -0.68
N TRP A 178 -11.83 -12.28 -0.04
CA TRP A 178 -11.70 -10.87 -0.39
C TRP A 178 -11.24 -10.70 -1.86
N LEU A 179 -10.23 -11.48 -2.29
CA LEU A 179 -9.73 -11.41 -3.67
C LEU A 179 -10.80 -11.80 -4.69
N ARG A 180 -11.64 -12.81 -4.42
CA ARG A 180 -12.79 -13.15 -5.28
C ARG A 180 -13.72 -11.96 -5.49
N GLY A 181 -13.96 -11.18 -4.43
CA GLY A 181 -14.74 -9.95 -4.52
C GLY A 181 -14.10 -8.90 -5.44
N VAL A 182 -12.78 -8.71 -5.35
CA VAL A 182 -12.02 -7.79 -6.22
C VAL A 182 -12.06 -8.27 -7.67
N VAL A 183 -11.82 -9.57 -7.92
CA VAL A 183 -11.90 -10.18 -9.27
C VAL A 183 -13.28 -9.98 -9.90
N ALA A 184 -14.34 -10.23 -9.14
CA ALA A 184 -15.72 -10.05 -9.64
C ALA A 184 -16.00 -8.57 -10.00
N GLN A 185 -15.54 -7.61 -9.18
CA GLN A 185 -15.68 -6.18 -9.48
C GLN A 185 -14.88 -5.78 -10.71
N THR A 186 -13.64 -6.26 -10.83
CA THR A 186 -12.76 -5.99 -11.98
C THR A 186 -13.38 -6.52 -13.27
N ASN A 187 -13.89 -7.76 -13.29
CA ASN A 187 -14.52 -8.35 -14.44
C ASN A 187 -15.82 -7.61 -14.86
N ALA A 188 -16.58 -7.10 -13.89
CA ALA A 188 -17.80 -6.32 -14.17
C ALA A 188 -17.52 -5.00 -14.93
N LEU A 189 -16.28 -4.52 -14.90
CA LEU A 189 -15.84 -3.37 -15.67
C LEU A 189 -15.60 -3.68 -17.15
N ASN A 190 -15.59 -4.96 -17.56
CA ASN A 190 -15.28 -5.42 -18.93
C ASN A 190 -14.00 -4.79 -19.49
N PRO A 191 -12.84 -4.94 -18.83
CA PRO A 191 -11.61 -4.29 -19.24
C PRO A 191 -11.07 -4.85 -20.57
N ASP A 192 -10.38 -4.00 -21.33
CA ASP A 192 -9.58 -4.45 -22.47
C ASP A 192 -8.26 -5.06 -21.97
N ILE A 193 -7.67 -4.46 -20.95
CA ILE A 193 -6.41 -4.87 -20.33
C ILE A 193 -6.57 -4.82 -18.81
N ILE A 194 -6.00 -5.81 -18.11
CA ILE A 194 -5.81 -5.73 -16.67
C ILE A 194 -4.31 -5.61 -16.38
N ALA A 195 -3.92 -4.58 -15.63
CA ALA A 195 -2.55 -4.33 -15.19
C ALA A 195 -2.44 -4.52 -13.67
N ILE A 196 -1.66 -5.51 -13.23
CA ILE A 196 -1.36 -5.73 -11.81
C ILE A 196 0.05 -5.19 -11.54
N THR A 197 0.14 -4.06 -10.84
CA THR A 197 1.39 -3.32 -10.71
C THR A 197 2.14 -3.60 -9.40
N GLY A 198 2.24 -4.88 -9.02
CA GLY A 198 3.10 -5.36 -7.92
C GLY A 198 2.45 -5.40 -6.56
N ASP A 199 3.23 -5.88 -5.59
CA ASP A 199 2.86 -6.07 -4.19
C ASP A 199 1.55 -6.86 -4.02
N LEU A 200 1.54 -8.01 -4.68
CA LEU A 200 0.40 -8.93 -4.66
C LEU A 200 0.32 -9.71 -3.35
N VAL A 201 1.48 -10.06 -2.74
CA VAL A 201 1.56 -11.09 -1.69
C VAL A 201 2.52 -10.72 -0.56
N ASP A 202 2.17 -11.17 0.66
CA ASP A 202 2.97 -11.07 1.89
C ASP A 202 3.31 -12.44 2.49
N GLY A 203 3.66 -13.42 1.66
CA GLY A 203 4.04 -14.77 2.07
C GLY A 203 4.42 -15.65 0.89
N SER A 204 4.86 -16.87 1.16
CA SER A 204 5.33 -17.83 0.14
C SER A 204 4.18 -18.41 -0.71
N VAL A 205 4.54 -18.97 -1.87
CA VAL A 205 3.56 -19.69 -2.72
C VAL A 205 2.93 -20.85 -1.96
N ASP A 206 3.73 -21.60 -1.18
CA ASP A 206 3.24 -22.75 -0.42
C ASP A 206 2.13 -22.35 0.56
N GLU A 207 2.24 -21.17 1.15
CA GLU A 207 1.26 -20.66 2.12
C GLU A 207 0.04 -20.01 1.46
N LEU A 208 0.22 -19.31 0.32
CA LEU A 208 -0.79 -18.40 -0.20
C LEU A 208 -1.37 -18.76 -1.56
N HIS A 209 -0.86 -19.82 -2.24
CA HIS A 209 -1.32 -20.16 -3.60
C HIS A 209 -2.85 -20.30 -3.71
N MET A 210 -3.51 -20.92 -2.72
CA MET A 210 -4.98 -21.06 -2.72
C MET A 210 -5.70 -19.72 -2.57
N HIS A 211 -5.10 -18.76 -1.86
CA HIS A 211 -5.66 -17.43 -1.68
C HIS A 211 -5.44 -16.51 -2.90
N VAL A 212 -4.41 -16.78 -3.70
CA VAL A 212 -4.10 -16.07 -4.95
C VAL A 212 -4.80 -16.74 -6.16
N ALA A 213 -5.19 -18.00 -6.05
CA ALA A 213 -5.85 -18.76 -7.12
C ALA A 213 -7.04 -18.04 -7.80
N PRO A 214 -7.85 -17.19 -7.12
CA PRO A 214 -8.92 -16.47 -7.80
C PRO A 214 -8.48 -15.56 -8.96
N LEU A 215 -7.20 -15.19 -9.07
CA LEU A 215 -6.70 -14.41 -10.20
C LEU A 215 -6.89 -15.11 -11.56
N ARG A 216 -7.00 -16.46 -11.57
CA ARG A 216 -7.31 -17.23 -12.80
C ARG A 216 -8.63 -16.84 -13.46
N ASP A 217 -9.53 -16.28 -12.67
CA ASP A 217 -10.88 -15.89 -13.11
C ASP A 217 -10.92 -14.44 -13.64
N LEU A 218 -9.79 -13.70 -13.62
CA LEU A 218 -9.70 -12.39 -14.26
C LEU A 218 -9.92 -12.52 -15.77
N ARG A 219 -10.71 -11.60 -16.33
CA ARG A 219 -11.10 -11.58 -17.74
C ARG A 219 -10.80 -10.21 -18.33
N ALA A 220 -9.93 -10.18 -19.34
CA ALA A 220 -9.64 -9.00 -20.14
C ALA A 220 -9.50 -9.43 -21.62
N ARG A 221 -9.94 -8.58 -22.55
CA ARG A 221 -9.92 -8.89 -23.98
C ARG A 221 -8.52 -9.16 -24.53
N HIS A 222 -7.52 -8.43 -23.98
CA HIS A 222 -6.14 -8.46 -24.47
C HIS A 222 -5.13 -8.96 -23.43
N GLY A 223 -5.63 -9.47 -22.30
CA GLY A 223 -4.79 -10.16 -21.31
C GLY A 223 -4.65 -9.46 -19.98
N VAL A 224 -4.09 -10.22 -19.05
CA VAL A 224 -3.78 -9.81 -17.68
C VAL A 224 -2.27 -9.76 -17.55
N PHE A 225 -1.72 -8.61 -17.21
CA PHE A 225 -0.29 -8.35 -17.10
C PHE A 225 0.08 -8.04 -15.65
N PHE A 226 1.23 -8.55 -15.24
CA PHE A 226 1.77 -8.36 -13.89
C PHE A 226 3.21 -7.88 -13.97
N VAL A 227 3.61 -7.00 -13.08
CA VAL A 227 5.00 -6.69 -12.74
C VAL A 227 5.23 -6.91 -11.25
N THR A 228 6.46 -7.27 -10.88
CA THR A 228 6.81 -7.47 -9.47
C THR A 228 6.83 -6.15 -8.72
N GLY A 229 6.38 -6.17 -7.46
CA GLY A 229 6.69 -5.17 -6.46
C GLY A 229 7.82 -5.65 -5.53
N ASN A 230 8.12 -4.87 -4.50
CA ASN A 230 9.16 -5.23 -3.54
C ASN A 230 8.75 -6.41 -2.65
N HIS A 231 7.46 -6.59 -2.40
CA HIS A 231 6.95 -7.68 -1.55
C HIS A 231 7.08 -9.05 -2.19
N GLU A 232 7.01 -9.17 -3.51
CA GLU A 232 7.33 -10.42 -4.19
C GLU A 232 8.77 -10.86 -3.88
N TYR A 233 9.73 -9.93 -3.83
CA TYR A 233 11.13 -10.25 -3.51
C TYR A 233 11.34 -10.64 -2.05
N PHE A 234 10.48 -10.18 -1.14
CA PHE A 234 10.48 -10.62 0.25
C PHE A 234 9.78 -11.97 0.44
N SER A 235 8.90 -12.34 -0.50
CA SER A 235 8.02 -13.51 -0.47
C SER A 235 8.46 -14.65 -1.40
N GLY A 236 9.58 -14.50 -2.13
CA GLY A 236 10.09 -15.50 -3.07
C GLY A 236 9.66 -15.28 -4.53
N ALA A 237 10.05 -14.15 -5.12
CA ALA A 237 9.64 -13.70 -6.46
C ALA A 237 9.74 -14.78 -7.55
N PRO A 238 10.80 -15.62 -7.68
CA PRO A 238 10.85 -16.62 -8.74
C PRO A 238 9.70 -17.65 -8.67
N ALA A 239 9.32 -18.08 -7.47
CA ALA A 239 8.21 -19.00 -7.29
C ALA A 239 6.88 -18.36 -7.65
N TRP A 240 6.67 -17.09 -7.22
CA TRP A 240 5.47 -16.34 -7.57
C TRP A 240 5.34 -16.06 -9.06
N ILE A 241 6.43 -15.68 -9.73
CA ILE A 241 6.47 -15.48 -11.19
C ILE A 241 6.02 -16.75 -11.91
N SER A 242 6.57 -17.90 -11.50
CA SER A 242 6.19 -19.20 -12.07
C SER A 242 4.72 -19.53 -11.82
N TYR A 243 4.25 -19.35 -10.58
CA TYR A 243 2.87 -19.68 -10.20
C TYR A 243 1.84 -18.81 -10.92
N LEU A 244 2.08 -17.49 -11.02
CA LEU A 244 1.18 -16.56 -11.72
C LEU A 244 1.02 -16.93 -13.19
N GLY A 245 2.09 -17.40 -13.85
CA GLY A 245 2.01 -17.95 -15.21
C GLY A 245 1.02 -19.10 -15.34
N THR A 246 0.90 -19.97 -14.33
CA THR A 246 -0.08 -21.07 -14.31
C THR A 246 -1.53 -20.62 -14.15
N LEU A 247 -1.73 -19.38 -13.68
CA LEU A 247 -3.05 -18.75 -13.56
C LEU A 247 -3.47 -17.97 -14.82
N GLY A 248 -2.64 -17.96 -15.88
CA GLY A 248 -2.90 -17.20 -17.09
C GLY A 248 -2.53 -15.71 -16.99
N VAL A 249 -1.79 -15.31 -15.95
CA VAL A 249 -1.27 -13.95 -15.78
C VAL A 249 0.10 -13.86 -16.46
N ARG A 250 0.25 -12.93 -17.41
CA ARG A 250 1.55 -12.69 -18.07
C ARG A 250 2.41 -11.77 -17.21
N VAL A 251 3.50 -12.34 -16.68
CA VAL A 251 4.47 -11.56 -15.90
C VAL A 251 5.46 -10.90 -16.85
N LEU A 252 5.48 -9.57 -16.87
CA LEU A 252 6.39 -8.78 -17.69
C LEU A 252 7.68 -8.52 -16.89
N ARG A 253 8.76 -9.21 -17.28
CA ARG A 253 10.06 -9.11 -16.65
C ARG A 253 11.06 -8.40 -17.55
N ASN A 254 11.12 -7.07 -17.43
CA ASN A 254 11.95 -6.26 -18.32
C ASN A 254 11.66 -6.59 -19.80
N GLU A 255 10.38 -6.64 -20.15
CA GLU A 255 9.92 -6.96 -21.49
C GLU A 255 8.73 -6.11 -21.89
N ARG A 256 8.43 -6.11 -23.19
CA ARG A 256 7.31 -5.40 -23.79
C ARG A 256 6.51 -6.35 -24.68
N VAL A 257 5.21 -6.11 -24.73
CA VAL A 257 4.29 -6.74 -25.67
C VAL A 257 3.54 -5.69 -26.46
N THR A 258 3.33 -5.94 -27.73
CA THR A 258 2.45 -5.11 -28.55
C THR A 258 1.08 -5.76 -28.62
N ILE A 259 0.05 -4.99 -28.35
CA ILE A 259 -1.36 -5.36 -28.44
C ILE A 259 -1.97 -4.62 -29.60
N TYR A 260 -2.78 -5.30 -30.41
CA TYR A 260 -3.53 -4.74 -31.53
C TYR A 260 -5.03 -4.82 -31.25
N PRO A 261 -5.63 -3.82 -30.59
CA PRO A 261 -7.07 -3.83 -30.30
C PRO A 261 -7.89 -3.57 -31.57
N GLY A 262 -8.79 -4.52 -31.88
CA GLY A 262 -9.66 -4.41 -33.08
C GLY A 262 -8.93 -4.55 -34.42
N ASP A 263 -9.59 -4.17 -35.51
CA ASP A 263 -9.14 -4.37 -36.88
C ASP A 263 -8.44 -3.15 -37.51
N SER A 264 -8.16 -2.11 -36.69
CA SER A 264 -7.61 -0.85 -37.20
C SER A 264 -6.13 -0.93 -37.63
N GLY A 265 -5.44 -2.02 -37.27
CA GLY A 265 -3.99 -2.19 -37.49
C GLY A 265 -3.12 -1.34 -36.56
N HIS A 266 -3.72 -0.46 -35.72
CA HIS A 266 -2.97 0.31 -34.72
C HIS A 266 -2.66 -0.53 -33.49
N GLY A 267 -1.40 -0.50 -33.05
CA GLY A 267 -0.92 -1.20 -31.85
C GLY A 267 -0.67 -0.24 -30.70
N ILE A 268 -0.66 -0.79 -29.49
CA ILE A 268 -0.21 -0.16 -28.26
C ILE A 268 0.80 -1.08 -27.55
N ASP A 269 1.87 -0.51 -27.06
CA ASP A 269 2.90 -1.26 -26.35
C ASP A 269 2.65 -1.22 -24.84
N ILE A 270 2.63 -2.40 -24.22
CA ILE A 270 2.59 -2.56 -22.76
C ILE A 270 3.94 -3.14 -22.34
N ALA A 271 4.71 -2.36 -21.61
CA ALA A 271 6.00 -2.75 -21.06
C ALA A 271 5.92 -2.95 -19.56
N GLY A 272 6.78 -3.82 -19.03
CA GLY A 272 6.91 -4.02 -17.60
C GLY A 272 8.37 -4.17 -17.19
N VAL A 273 8.72 -3.63 -16.03
CA VAL A 273 10.04 -3.78 -15.43
C VAL A 273 9.93 -4.45 -14.06
N ASP A 274 10.98 -5.20 -13.71
CA ASP A 274 11.14 -5.73 -12.35
C ASP A 274 11.22 -4.58 -11.33
N ASP A 275 10.79 -4.81 -10.09
CA ASP A 275 10.99 -3.83 -9.03
C ASP A 275 12.46 -3.64 -8.65
N PHE A 276 12.78 -2.46 -8.10
CA PHE A 276 14.13 -2.11 -7.63
C PHE A 276 14.67 -3.06 -6.56
N ALA A 277 13.80 -3.66 -5.71
CA ALA A 277 14.19 -4.66 -4.73
C ALA A 277 14.80 -5.92 -5.38
N GLY A 278 14.47 -6.18 -6.63
CA GLY A 278 15.01 -7.27 -7.43
C GLY A 278 16.52 -7.21 -7.62
N ARG A 279 17.15 -6.03 -7.55
CA ARG A 279 18.63 -5.89 -7.65
C ARG A 279 19.41 -6.72 -6.63
N ARG A 280 18.75 -7.21 -5.58
CA ARG A 280 19.35 -8.09 -4.56
C ARG A 280 19.43 -9.56 -5.01
N LEU A 281 18.78 -9.91 -6.11
CA LEU A 281 18.71 -11.27 -6.65
C LEU A 281 19.35 -11.29 -8.05
N PRO A 282 20.31 -12.18 -8.33
CA PRO A 282 20.95 -12.28 -9.65
C PRO A 282 19.92 -12.46 -10.78
N GLY A 283 20.07 -11.68 -11.86
CA GLY A 283 19.15 -11.71 -13.00
C GLY A 283 17.80 -11.04 -12.78
N HIS A 284 17.64 -10.31 -11.68
CA HIS A 284 16.46 -9.52 -11.35
C HIS A 284 16.80 -8.03 -11.17
N GLY A 285 15.76 -7.19 -11.09
CA GLY A 285 15.83 -5.75 -11.01
C GLY A 285 15.51 -5.08 -12.35
N PRO A 286 15.17 -3.78 -12.34
CA PRO A 286 14.71 -3.08 -13.52
C PRO A 286 15.82 -2.92 -14.56
N ASP A 287 15.48 -3.27 -15.80
CA ASP A 287 16.29 -3.06 -17.03
C ASP A 287 15.41 -2.33 -18.06
N PHE A 288 15.43 -1.01 -17.99
CA PHE A 288 14.62 -0.14 -18.85
C PHE A 288 15.07 -0.22 -20.31
N ALA A 289 16.37 -0.35 -20.57
CA ALA A 289 16.90 -0.46 -21.93
C ALA A 289 16.37 -1.72 -22.63
N LYS A 290 16.30 -2.85 -21.91
CA LYS A 290 15.73 -4.10 -22.42
C LYS A 290 14.23 -3.99 -22.63
N ALA A 291 13.49 -3.42 -21.68
CA ALA A 291 12.02 -3.32 -21.75
C ALA A 291 11.56 -2.30 -22.80
N LEU A 292 12.24 -1.17 -22.92
CA LEU A 292 11.77 0.02 -23.65
C LEU A 292 12.56 0.31 -24.92
N GLY A 293 13.75 -0.31 -25.10
CA GLY A 293 14.59 -0.15 -26.28
C GLY A 293 14.01 -0.80 -27.53
N GLN A 294 14.52 -0.42 -28.72
CA GLN A 294 14.23 -1.04 -30.03
C GLN A 294 12.71 -1.19 -30.30
N ARG A 295 11.93 -0.15 -29.98
CA ARG A 295 10.48 -0.11 -30.23
C ARG A 295 10.15 0.77 -31.45
N ASP A 296 8.98 0.62 -31.97
CA ASP A 296 8.35 1.57 -32.85
C ASP A 296 7.95 2.82 -32.03
N SER A 297 8.63 3.96 -32.28
CA SER A 297 8.41 5.19 -31.51
C SER A 297 7.03 5.82 -31.74
N ASP A 298 6.35 5.46 -32.84
CA ASP A 298 5.04 6.01 -33.18
C ASP A 298 3.91 5.29 -32.43
N ARG A 299 4.21 4.15 -31.80
CA ARG A 299 3.24 3.45 -30.96
C ARG A 299 3.18 4.01 -29.54
N PRO A 300 1.96 4.23 -29.00
CA PRO A 300 1.79 4.58 -27.60
C PRO A 300 2.42 3.52 -26.71
N LEU A 301 3.09 3.97 -25.64
CA LEU A 301 3.80 3.10 -24.70
C LEU A 301 3.31 3.30 -23.29
N ILE A 302 2.77 2.23 -22.70
CA ILE A 302 2.40 2.18 -21.29
C ILE A 302 3.42 1.34 -20.53
N LEU A 303 3.97 1.89 -19.47
CA LEU A 303 4.90 1.20 -18.58
C LEU A 303 4.22 0.79 -17.29
N LEU A 304 4.28 -0.48 -16.96
CA LEU A 304 3.97 -1.01 -15.65
C LEU A 304 5.26 -1.02 -14.81
N ALA A 305 5.28 -0.25 -13.74
CA ALA A 305 6.41 -0.18 -12.81
C ALA A 305 5.87 0.08 -11.41
N HIS A 306 6.15 -0.83 -10.47
CA HIS A 306 5.55 -0.77 -9.15
C HIS A 306 5.82 0.56 -8.43
N GLN A 307 7.08 1.02 -8.39
CA GLN A 307 7.45 2.24 -7.68
C GLN A 307 7.40 3.49 -8.58
N PRO A 308 6.79 4.60 -8.13
CA PRO A 308 6.77 5.86 -8.85
C PRO A 308 8.15 6.41 -9.22
N LEU A 309 9.18 6.01 -8.48
CA LEU A 309 10.58 6.40 -8.73
C LEU A 309 11.07 6.04 -10.15
N ALA A 310 10.44 5.05 -10.81
CA ALA A 310 10.75 4.66 -12.18
C ALA A 310 10.47 5.76 -13.22
N ILE A 311 9.73 6.81 -12.87
CA ILE A 311 9.27 7.87 -13.79
C ILE A 311 10.41 8.59 -14.53
N THR A 312 11.55 8.77 -13.88
CA THR A 312 12.70 9.44 -14.49
C THR A 312 13.24 8.65 -15.70
N GLU A 313 13.38 7.33 -15.52
CA GLU A 313 13.79 6.43 -16.61
C GLU A 313 12.68 6.29 -17.67
N ALA A 314 11.43 6.21 -17.23
CA ALA A 314 10.27 6.17 -18.12
C ALA A 314 10.24 7.39 -19.05
N ALA A 315 10.44 8.59 -18.50
CA ALA A 315 10.47 9.84 -19.26
C ALA A 315 11.65 9.89 -20.26
N ALA A 316 12.83 9.44 -19.84
CA ALA A 316 14.02 9.39 -20.70
C ALA A 316 13.83 8.44 -21.90
N HIS A 317 12.96 7.43 -21.79
CA HIS A 317 12.66 6.47 -22.86
C HIS A 317 11.35 6.79 -23.61
N GLY A 318 10.74 7.95 -23.38
CA GLY A 318 9.53 8.37 -24.09
C GLY A 318 8.30 7.52 -23.81
N VAL A 319 8.12 7.11 -22.55
CA VAL A 319 6.89 6.45 -22.07
C VAL A 319 5.76 7.47 -22.05
N ASP A 320 4.57 7.12 -22.55
CA ASP A 320 3.41 8.01 -22.54
C ASP A 320 2.70 8.00 -21.18
N LEU A 321 2.54 6.79 -20.60
CA LEU A 321 1.90 6.61 -19.30
C LEU A 321 2.62 5.55 -18.46
N GLN A 322 3.03 5.90 -17.26
CA GLN A 322 3.47 4.95 -16.24
C GLN A 322 2.32 4.64 -15.28
N LEU A 323 2.11 3.36 -14.97
CA LEU A 323 1.17 2.90 -13.94
C LEU A 323 1.95 2.36 -12.75
N SER A 324 1.71 2.92 -11.56
CA SER A 324 2.42 2.58 -10.33
C SER A 324 1.48 2.42 -9.14
N GLY A 325 1.98 1.73 -8.11
CA GLY A 325 1.37 1.59 -6.78
C GLY A 325 2.35 2.00 -5.68
N HIS A 326 2.66 1.06 -4.76
CA HIS A 326 3.70 1.13 -3.72
C HIS A 326 3.42 2.10 -2.57
N THR A 327 2.88 3.25 -2.84
CA THR A 327 2.77 4.35 -1.87
C THR A 327 1.55 4.24 -0.98
N HIS A 328 0.54 3.44 -1.36
CA HIS A 328 -0.79 3.38 -0.74
C HIS A 328 -1.46 4.76 -0.55
N GLY A 329 -1.00 5.81 -1.26
CA GLY A 329 -1.40 7.20 -0.98
C GLY A 329 -0.97 7.69 0.41
N GLY A 330 -0.02 6.98 1.05
CA GLY A 330 0.41 7.15 2.43
C GLY A 330 -0.42 6.36 3.44
N GLN A 331 -1.44 5.61 3.02
CA GLN A 331 -2.37 4.76 3.76
C GLN A 331 -3.01 5.41 5.01
N MET A 332 -2.22 5.94 5.93
CA MET A 332 -2.65 6.62 7.16
C MET A 332 -2.00 8.00 7.27
N TRP A 333 -2.81 9.07 7.29
CA TRP A 333 -2.31 10.41 7.57
C TRP A 333 -1.60 10.44 8.94
N PRO A 334 -0.42 11.09 9.07
CA PRO A 334 0.27 11.95 8.11
C PRO A 334 1.39 11.24 7.31
N TRP A 335 1.39 9.91 7.23
CA TRP A 335 2.47 9.09 6.65
C TRP A 335 2.82 9.47 5.20
N ARG A 336 1.84 10.03 4.44
CA ARG A 336 2.07 10.50 3.07
C ARG A 336 3.25 11.49 2.95
N TYR A 337 3.51 12.29 3.97
CA TYR A 337 4.62 13.25 3.96
C TYR A 337 5.99 12.56 4.09
N LEU A 338 6.05 11.41 4.77
CA LEU A 338 7.26 10.59 4.82
C LEU A 338 7.48 9.85 3.50
N VAL A 339 6.40 9.40 2.85
CA VAL A 339 6.48 8.77 1.51
C VAL A 339 7.08 9.73 0.49
N LEU A 340 6.74 11.03 0.53
CA LEU A 340 7.29 12.08 -0.34
C LEU A 340 8.81 12.27 -0.21
N LEU A 341 9.43 11.81 0.88
CA LEU A 341 10.90 11.82 1.01
C LEU A 341 11.59 10.76 0.16
N GLN A 342 10.86 9.75 -0.30
CA GLN A 342 11.39 8.62 -1.05
C GLN A 342 10.79 8.48 -2.45
N GLN A 343 9.55 8.92 -2.64
CA GLN A 343 8.81 8.78 -3.89
C GLN A 343 8.40 10.15 -4.43
N PRO A 344 8.60 10.43 -5.72
CA PRO A 344 8.30 11.75 -6.30
C PRO A 344 6.79 12.05 -6.38
N TYR A 345 5.96 11.00 -6.40
CA TYR A 345 4.50 11.09 -6.47
C TYR A 345 3.85 10.13 -5.49
N VAL A 346 2.71 10.49 -4.92
CA VAL A 346 2.06 9.67 -3.88
C VAL A 346 0.72 9.09 -4.33
N ALA A 347 -0.13 9.82 -5.02
CA ALA A 347 -1.43 9.32 -5.48
C ALA A 347 -2.05 10.23 -6.54
N GLY A 348 -2.63 9.64 -7.58
CA GLY A 348 -3.32 10.34 -8.66
C GLY A 348 -2.52 10.46 -9.95
N LEU A 349 -3.06 11.23 -10.90
CA LEU A 349 -2.47 11.46 -12.23
C LEU A 349 -1.60 12.72 -12.21
N TYR A 350 -0.39 12.60 -12.73
CA TYR A 350 0.57 13.71 -12.87
C TYR A 350 1.20 13.71 -14.25
N GLN A 351 1.53 14.91 -14.73
CA GLN A 351 2.45 15.11 -15.86
C GLN A 351 3.86 15.24 -15.30
N HIS A 352 4.82 14.43 -15.80
CA HIS A 352 6.22 14.55 -15.37
C HIS A 352 6.84 15.83 -15.96
N PRO A 353 7.48 16.68 -15.14
CA PRO A 353 8.05 17.95 -15.63
C PRO A 353 9.06 17.75 -16.77
N GLY A 354 8.99 18.59 -17.79
CA GLY A 354 9.93 18.58 -18.91
C GLY A 354 9.77 17.42 -19.90
N SER A 355 8.70 16.60 -19.76
CA SER A 355 8.41 15.49 -20.67
C SER A 355 6.93 15.40 -21.04
N ASN A 356 6.59 14.55 -22.02
CA ASN A 356 5.20 14.18 -22.31
C ASN A 356 4.70 12.99 -21.46
N THR A 357 5.55 12.43 -20.63
CA THR A 357 5.25 11.25 -19.80
C THR A 357 4.27 11.62 -18.69
N GLN A 358 3.18 10.87 -18.59
CA GLN A 358 2.28 10.93 -17.46
C GLN A 358 2.52 9.75 -16.52
N ILE A 359 2.19 9.91 -15.26
CA ILE A 359 2.19 8.83 -14.28
C ILE A 359 0.87 8.83 -13.52
N TYR A 360 0.26 7.66 -13.39
CA TYR A 360 -0.80 7.43 -12.43
C TYR A 360 -0.27 6.57 -11.29
N VAL A 361 -0.41 7.07 -10.08
CA VAL A 361 -0.05 6.37 -8.85
C VAL A 361 -1.34 6.02 -8.12
N SER A 362 -1.64 4.72 -8.05
CA SER A 362 -2.81 4.22 -7.32
C SER A 362 -2.58 4.26 -5.82
N THR A 363 -3.66 4.43 -5.07
CA THR A 363 -3.66 4.34 -3.61
C THR A 363 -3.68 2.90 -3.09
N GLY A 364 -3.60 1.92 -3.99
CA GLY A 364 -3.62 0.50 -3.66
C GLY A 364 -5.03 -0.09 -3.54
N THR A 365 -5.16 -1.35 -3.94
CA THR A 365 -6.42 -2.11 -3.89
C THR A 365 -6.62 -2.74 -2.51
N GLY A 366 -5.56 -3.28 -1.90
CA GLY A 366 -5.54 -3.78 -0.52
C GLY A 366 -5.03 -2.75 0.49
N TYR A 367 -4.44 -3.24 1.55
CA TYR A 367 -3.71 -2.44 2.56
C TYR A 367 -2.49 -3.23 3.05
N TRP A 368 -1.48 -2.52 3.52
CA TRP A 368 -0.28 -3.14 4.10
C TRP A 368 -0.23 -2.97 5.61
N GLY A 369 -0.03 -4.08 6.34
CA GLY A 369 0.02 -4.10 7.79
C GLY A 369 -1.33 -3.76 8.44
N PRO A 370 -1.53 -2.56 9.06
CA PRO A 370 -2.78 -2.18 9.67
C PRO A 370 -3.97 -2.23 8.69
N PRO A 371 -5.08 -2.90 9.04
CA PRO A 371 -6.30 -2.94 8.23
C PRO A 371 -7.07 -1.60 8.32
N MET A 372 -6.35 -0.51 8.10
CA MET A 372 -6.78 0.85 8.38
C MET A 372 -6.37 1.80 7.27
N ARG A 373 -7.24 2.76 6.94
CA ARG A 373 -6.93 3.87 6.05
C ARG A 373 -7.44 5.18 6.66
N LEU A 374 -6.61 6.22 6.64
CA LEU A 374 -6.96 7.55 7.12
C LEU A 374 -6.48 8.60 6.14
N GLY A 375 -7.43 9.29 5.49
CA GLY A 375 -7.12 10.29 4.45
C GLY A 375 -6.84 9.70 3.06
N THR A 376 -7.00 8.38 2.89
CA THR A 376 -6.95 7.69 1.60
C THR A 376 -8.00 6.57 1.55
N THR A 377 -8.34 6.10 0.35
CA THR A 377 -9.29 5.00 0.14
C THR A 377 -8.64 3.91 -0.70
N ALA A 378 -9.08 2.66 -0.52
CA ALA A 378 -8.71 1.57 -1.42
C ALA A 378 -9.40 1.73 -2.78
N GLU A 379 -8.72 1.38 -3.88
CA GLU A 379 -9.27 1.55 -5.23
C GLU A 379 -8.93 0.41 -6.20
N ILE A 380 -9.88 0.13 -7.09
CA ILE A 380 -9.66 -0.50 -8.39
C ILE A 380 -9.67 0.66 -9.39
N THR A 381 -8.54 0.94 -10.05
CA THR A 381 -8.49 2.08 -10.97
C THR A 381 -8.96 1.67 -12.35
N ASP A 382 -9.97 2.37 -12.88
CA ASP A 382 -10.55 2.14 -14.18
C ASP A 382 -10.13 3.26 -15.15
N ILE A 383 -9.05 3.01 -15.87
CA ILE A 383 -8.39 3.98 -16.75
C ILE A 383 -9.00 3.88 -18.15
N THR A 384 -9.50 5.02 -18.67
CA THR A 384 -9.91 5.13 -20.06
C THR A 384 -8.93 6.03 -20.81
N LEU A 385 -8.33 5.52 -21.87
CA LEU A 385 -7.40 6.26 -22.72
C LEU A 385 -8.15 7.07 -23.77
N HIS A 386 -7.72 8.31 -23.98
CA HIS A 386 -8.28 9.21 -24.99
C HIS A 386 -7.17 9.73 -25.91
N ALA A 387 -7.46 9.79 -27.21
CA ALA A 387 -6.65 10.55 -28.15
C ALA A 387 -6.89 12.06 -27.95
N VAL A 388 -5.94 12.89 -28.39
CA VAL A 388 -6.06 14.37 -28.39
C VAL A 388 -7.03 14.80 -29.47
#